data_676b349d12d6072f7e15e4acc29e3ee7
#
_entry.id   676b349d12d6072f7e15e4acc29e3ee7
#
_cell.length_a   1.000
_cell.length_b   1.000
_cell.length_c   1.000
_cell.angle_alpha   90.00
_cell.angle_beta   90.00
_cell.angle_gamma   90.00
#
_symmetry.space_group_name_H-M   'P 1'
#
loop_
_entity.id
_entity.type
_entity.pdbx_description
1 polymer ?
#
loop_
_entity_poly.entity_id
_entity_poly.type
_entity_poly.pdbx_seq_one_letter_code
_entity_poly.pdbx_strand_id
1 'polypeptide(L)'
;MARVKRGTTTHARHKKVLEQSKGFRGRTSTTYRAAKQRLEKSLQYAYRDRRNKKRDFRGLWIQRINAAVREHGLTYSRFIAGLKKAGIEIDRKVLAAIAYDDAASFAEIVKKVQAAL
;
A
#
# COMPACT_ATOMS: atom_id res chain seq x y z
N MET A 1 6.98 56.91 10.98
CA MET A 1 7.20 55.79 10.05
C MET A 1 6.34 54.60 10.47
N ALA A 2 5.64 53.99 9.52
CA ALA A 2 4.85 52.79 9.80
C ALA A 2 5.76 51.60 10.10
N ARG A 3 5.56 50.91 11.24
CA ARG A 3 6.30 49.72 11.65
C ARG A 3 5.62 48.47 11.11
N VAL A 4 6.34 47.66 10.38
CA VAL A 4 5.83 46.36 9.90
C VAL A 4 5.73 45.38 11.05
N LYS A 5 4.50 44.91 11.31
CA LYS A 5 4.19 43.93 12.37
C LYS A 5 4.07 42.53 11.73
N ARG A 6 4.99 41.64 12.07
CA ARG A 6 5.04 40.24 11.51
C ARG A 6 4.85 39.18 12.57
N GLY A 7 4.34 39.50 13.76
CA GLY A 7 4.22 38.57 14.88
C GLY A 7 3.36 37.34 14.61
N THR A 8 2.33 37.45 13.78
CA THR A 8 1.41 36.36 13.44
C THR A 8 1.94 35.41 12.36
N THR A 9 2.71 35.91 11.40
CA THR A 9 3.18 35.09 10.24
C THR A 9 4.17 34.00 10.64
N THR A 10 5.15 34.32 11.47
CA THR A 10 6.13 33.34 11.97
C THR A 10 5.46 32.29 12.83
N HIS A 11 4.57 32.70 13.74
CA HIS A 11 3.82 31.78 14.57
C HIS A 11 2.96 30.81 13.73
N ALA A 12 2.27 31.31 12.72
CA ALA A 12 1.45 30.48 11.82
C ALA A 12 2.29 29.43 11.07
N ARG A 13 3.48 29.81 10.57
CA ARG A 13 4.41 28.87 9.91
C ARG A 13 4.91 27.79 10.87
N HIS A 14 5.29 28.16 12.08
CA HIS A 14 5.74 27.21 13.11
C HIS A 14 4.61 26.28 13.54
N LYS A 15 3.41 26.82 13.74
CA LYS A 15 2.22 26.05 14.11
C LYS A 15 1.90 24.99 13.06
N LYS A 16 1.94 25.34 11.77
CA LYS A 16 1.71 24.38 10.67
C LYS A 16 2.64 23.17 10.74
N VAL A 17 3.92 23.38 11.03
CA VAL A 17 4.91 22.29 11.16
C VAL A 17 4.63 21.47 12.43
N LEU A 18 4.36 22.11 13.56
CA LEU A 18 4.10 21.44 14.83
C LEU A 18 2.80 20.62 14.79
N GLU A 19 1.78 21.08 14.09
CA GLU A 19 0.54 20.31 13.91
C GLU A 19 0.77 19.00 13.17
N GLN A 20 1.61 19.01 12.12
CA GLN A 20 1.98 17.80 11.39
C GLN A 20 2.93 16.88 12.16
N SER A 21 3.59 17.40 13.19
CA SER A 21 4.53 16.66 14.04
C SER A 21 3.89 16.12 15.32
N LYS A 22 2.57 16.25 15.48
CA LYS A 22 1.84 15.68 16.61
C LYS A 22 2.09 14.18 16.71
N GLY A 23 2.35 13.70 17.92
CA GLY A 23 2.66 12.29 18.17
C GLY A 23 4.13 11.91 18.00
N PHE A 24 4.99 12.81 17.56
CA PHE A 24 6.43 12.56 17.53
C PHE A 24 7.00 12.57 18.95
N ARG A 25 8.03 11.78 19.19
CA ARG A 25 8.60 11.60 20.51
C ARG A 25 9.47 12.79 20.94
N GLY A 26 9.29 13.23 22.18
CA GLY A 26 10.12 14.25 22.81
C GLY A 26 10.01 15.63 22.12
N ARG A 27 11.13 16.33 22.04
CA ARG A 27 11.18 17.69 21.48
C ARG A 27 10.81 17.80 20.00
N THR A 28 10.78 16.69 19.28
CA THR A 28 10.39 16.65 17.88
C THR A 28 8.91 16.95 17.66
N SER A 29 8.09 16.88 18.70
CA SER A 29 6.67 17.29 18.66
C SER A 29 6.40 18.68 19.20
N THR A 30 7.34 19.26 19.95
CA THR A 30 7.13 20.52 20.69
C THR A 30 8.01 21.69 20.23
N THR A 31 9.19 21.42 19.73
CA THR A 31 10.16 22.45 19.33
C THR A 31 10.27 22.50 17.80
N TYR A 32 10.04 23.68 17.20
CA TYR A 32 9.99 23.88 15.75
C TYR A 32 11.24 23.35 15.01
N ARG A 33 12.46 23.66 15.48
CA ARG A 33 13.69 23.22 14.80
C ARG A 33 13.79 21.70 14.70
N ALA A 34 13.54 21.02 15.82
CA ALA A 34 13.57 19.56 15.87
C ALA A 34 12.39 18.95 15.07
N ALA A 35 11.21 19.54 15.20
CA ALA A 35 10.02 19.12 14.47
C ALA A 35 10.19 19.22 12.94
N LYS A 36 10.70 20.34 12.44
CA LYS A 36 10.90 20.56 11.00
C LYS A 36 11.80 19.48 10.39
N GLN A 37 12.94 19.22 10.97
CA GLN A 37 13.90 18.23 10.49
C GLN A 37 13.29 16.82 10.46
N ARG A 38 12.55 16.45 11.51
CA ARG A 38 11.91 15.14 11.59
C ARG A 38 10.71 15.02 10.65
N LEU A 39 9.95 16.11 10.49
CA LEU A 39 8.84 16.15 9.55
C LEU A 39 9.31 15.97 8.10
N GLU A 40 10.36 16.67 7.69
CA GLU A 40 10.96 16.51 6.35
C GLU A 40 11.35 15.05 6.09
N LYS A 41 12.00 14.42 7.07
CA LYS A 41 12.35 12.99 6.97
C LYS A 41 11.14 12.07 6.93
N SER A 42 10.11 12.36 7.73
CA SER A 42 8.84 11.63 7.73
C SER A 42 8.14 11.70 6.37
N LEU A 43 8.13 12.86 5.74
CA LEU A 43 7.56 13.04 4.41
C LEU A 43 8.33 12.29 3.31
N GLN A 44 9.67 12.23 3.41
CA GLN A 44 10.48 11.40 2.53
C GLN A 44 10.15 9.92 2.68
N TYR A 45 9.99 9.44 3.91
CA TYR A 45 9.55 8.06 4.17
C TYR A 45 8.14 7.79 3.66
N ALA A 46 7.21 8.73 3.86
CA ALA A 46 5.86 8.60 3.34
C ALA A 46 5.84 8.47 1.80
N TYR A 47 6.66 9.25 1.10
CA TYR A 47 6.82 9.14 -0.36
C TYR A 47 7.35 7.77 -0.78
N ARG A 48 8.44 7.31 -0.14
CA ARG A 48 9.02 5.98 -0.40
C ARG A 48 8.02 4.86 -0.13
N ASP A 49 7.34 4.92 1.01
CA ASP A 49 6.49 3.83 1.50
C ASP A 49 5.16 3.73 0.73
N ARG A 50 4.67 4.83 0.15
CA ARG A 50 3.56 4.76 -0.82
C ARG A 50 3.92 3.90 -2.05
N ARG A 51 5.18 3.84 -2.44
CA ARG A 51 5.67 2.98 -3.53
C ARG A 51 5.88 1.56 -3.06
N ASN A 52 6.46 1.38 -1.89
CA ASN A 52 6.64 0.07 -1.28
C ASN A 52 5.30 -0.62 -1.01
N LYS A 53 4.30 0.11 -0.52
CA LYS A 53 2.95 -0.40 -0.27
C LYS A 53 2.36 -1.16 -1.46
N LYS A 54 2.58 -0.67 -2.69
CA LYS A 54 2.10 -1.35 -3.91
C LYS A 54 2.78 -2.71 -4.11
N ARG A 55 4.07 -2.80 -3.81
CA ARG A 55 4.85 -4.05 -3.91
C ARG A 55 4.43 -5.04 -2.83
N ASP A 56 4.24 -4.56 -1.60
CA ASP A 56 3.85 -5.37 -0.45
C ASP A 56 2.48 -6.00 -0.68
N PHE A 57 1.49 -5.21 -1.10
CA PHE A 57 0.17 -5.74 -1.43
C PHE A 57 0.19 -6.72 -2.60
N ARG A 58 0.99 -6.46 -3.64
CA ARG A 58 1.14 -7.43 -4.73
C ARG A 58 1.71 -8.76 -4.23
N GLY A 59 2.71 -8.72 -3.34
CA GLY A 59 3.25 -9.92 -2.70
C GLY A 59 2.19 -10.68 -1.91
N LEU A 60 1.39 -9.97 -1.12
CA LEU A 60 0.29 -10.55 -0.35
C LEU A 60 -0.77 -11.22 -1.24
N TRP A 61 -1.17 -10.57 -2.35
CA TRP A 61 -2.13 -11.17 -3.29
C TRP A 61 -1.57 -12.45 -3.92
N ILE A 62 -0.30 -12.44 -4.31
CA ILE A 62 0.37 -13.64 -4.86
C ILE A 62 0.37 -14.78 -3.84
N GLN A 63 0.65 -14.50 -2.56
CA GLN A 63 0.61 -15.52 -1.51
C GLN A 63 -0.79 -16.12 -1.34
N ARG A 64 -1.82 -15.29 -1.29
CA ARG A 64 -3.22 -15.74 -1.16
C ARG A 64 -3.66 -16.61 -2.34
N ILE A 65 -3.39 -16.15 -3.55
CA ILE A 65 -3.69 -16.92 -4.78
C ILE A 65 -2.93 -18.24 -4.77
N ASN A 66 -1.63 -18.23 -4.44
CA ASN A 66 -0.81 -19.43 -4.43
C ASN A 66 -1.30 -20.46 -3.41
N ALA A 67 -1.71 -20.03 -2.21
CA ALA A 67 -2.30 -20.89 -1.21
C ALA A 67 -3.56 -21.60 -1.75
N ALA A 68 -4.51 -20.83 -2.26
CA ALA A 68 -5.75 -21.36 -2.80
C ALA A 68 -5.54 -22.29 -4.03
N VAL A 69 -4.62 -21.94 -4.92
CA VAL A 69 -4.33 -22.75 -6.12
C VAL A 69 -3.66 -24.08 -5.74
N ARG A 70 -2.86 -24.12 -4.69
CA ARG A 70 -2.22 -25.36 -4.20
C ARG A 70 -3.23 -26.38 -3.67
N GLU A 71 -4.35 -25.96 -3.11
CA GLU A 71 -5.44 -26.86 -2.72
C GLU A 71 -6.02 -27.61 -3.92
N HIS A 72 -5.92 -27.03 -5.11
CA HIS A 72 -6.33 -27.66 -6.37
C HIS A 72 -5.19 -28.35 -7.14
N GLY A 73 -4.02 -28.56 -6.51
CA GLY A 73 -2.88 -29.27 -7.10
C GLY A 73 -2.09 -28.49 -8.14
N LEU A 74 -2.30 -27.17 -8.28
CA LEU A 74 -1.56 -26.33 -9.22
C LEU A 74 -0.52 -25.45 -8.50
N THR A 75 0.47 -25.00 -9.25
CA THR A 75 1.39 -23.94 -8.80
C THR A 75 0.93 -22.58 -9.32
N TYR A 76 1.29 -21.51 -8.63
CA TYR A 76 0.96 -20.14 -9.05
C TYR A 76 1.38 -19.84 -10.49
N SER A 77 2.58 -20.26 -10.89
CA SER A 77 3.10 -20.00 -12.24
C SER A 77 2.26 -20.68 -13.32
N ARG A 78 1.87 -21.94 -13.10
CA ARG A 78 0.99 -22.68 -14.03
C ARG A 78 -0.39 -22.07 -14.09
N PHE A 79 -0.94 -21.66 -12.95
CA PHE A 79 -2.24 -20.98 -12.88
C PHE A 79 -2.24 -19.68 -13.68
N ILE A 80 -1.24 -18.82 -13.52
CA ILE A 80 -1.15 -17.57 -14.29
C ILE A 80 -0.95 -17.82 -15.79
N ALA A 81 -0.19 -18.84 -16.15
CA ALA A 81 -0.04 -19.23 -17.55
C ALA A 81 -1.37 -19.72 -18.14
N GLY A 82 -2.11 -20.52 -17.39
CA GLY A 82 -3.42 -21.01 -17.81
C GLY A 82 -4.49 -19.92 -17.89
N LEU A 83 -4.49 -18.93 -16.98
CA LEU A 83 -5.36 -17.75 -17.10
C LEU A 83 -5.15 -17.00 -18.42
N LYS A 84 -3.89 -16.80 -18.79
CA LYS A 84 -3.56 -16.15 -20.07
C LYS A 84 -4.02 -16.97 -21.27
N LYS A 85 -3.84 -18.30 -21.25
CA LYS A 85 -4.31 -19.20 -22.30
C LYS A 85 -5.83 -19.24 -22.40
N ALA A 86 -6.53 -19.21 -21.27
CA ALA A 86 -7.99 -19.18 -21.20
C ALA A 86 -8.59 -17.81 -21.57
N GLY A 87 -7.76 -16.78 -21.81
CA GLY A 87 -8.23 -15.41 -22.09
C GLY A 87 -8.94 -14.73 -20.93
N ILE A 88 -8.65 -15.16 -19.69
CA ILE A 88 -9.28 -14.61 -18.49
C ILE A 88 -8.42 -13.44 -17.98
N GLU A 89 -8.93 -12.22 -18.15
CA GLU A 89 -8.26 -10.98 -17.72
C GLU A 89 -8.82 -10.51 -16.37
N ILE A 90 -8.35 -11.11 -15.29
CA ILE A 90 -8.67 -10.69 -13.91
C ILE A 90 -7.38 -10.27 -13.22
N ASP A 91 -7.41 -9.13 -12.52
CA ASP A 91 -6.23 -8.68 -11.78
C ASP A 91 -5.98 -9.50 -10.50
N ARG A 92 -4.75 -9.41 -9.97
CA ARG A 92 -4.35 -10.18 -8.79
C ARG A 92 -5.10 -9.78 -7.53
N LYS A 93 -5.51 -8.52 -7.42
CA LYS A 93 -6.26 -8.02 -6.27
C LYS A 93 -7.64 -8.70 -6.21
N VAL A 94 -8.36 -8.72 -7.33
CA VAL A 94 -9.68 -9.35 -7.44
C VAL A 94 -9.55 -10.87 -7.28
N LEU A 95 -8.59 -11.52 -7.93
CA LEU A 95 -8.34 -12.96 -7.75
C LEU A 95 -8.05 -13.33 -6.29
N ALA A 96 -7.26 -12.53 -5.59
CA ALA A 96 -6.96 -12.76 -4.19
C ALA A 96 -8.17 -12.54 -3.27
N ALA A 97 -9.05 -11.60 -3.61
CA ALA A 97 -10.31 -11.41 -2.90
C ALA A 97 -11.25 -12.59 -3.12
N ILE A 98 -11.47 -13.02 -4.36
CA ILE A 98 -12.30 -14.20 -4.66
C ILE A 98 -11.74 -15.46 -3.96
N ALA A 99 -10.42 -15.66 -3.99
CA ALA A 99 -9.79 -16.80 -3.33
C ALA A 99 -9.99 -16.82 -1.81
N TYR A 100 -10.17 -15.65 -1.17
CA TYR A 100 -10.38 -15.55 0.26
C TYR A 100 -11.87 -15.57 0.66
N ASP A 101 -12.71 -14.85 -0.09
CA ASP A 101 -14.11 -14.61 0.26
C ASP A 101 -15.06 -15.67 -0.36
N ASP A 102 -14.73 -16.20 -1.55
CA ASP A 102 -15.58 -17.12 -2.31
C ASP A 102 -14.77 -18.25 -2.98
N ALA A 103 -14.47 -19.26 -2.18
CA ALA A 103 -13.74 -20.44 -2.63
C ALA A 103 -14.45 -21.21 -3.76
N ALA A 104 -15.80 -21.17 -3.82
CA ALA A 104 -16.57 -21.85 -4.85
C ALA A 104 -16.35 -21.22 -6.22
N SER A 105 -16.50 -19.90 -6.33
CA SER A 105 -16.23 -19.17 -7.58
C SER A 105 -14.74 -19.27 -7.98
N PHE A 106 -13.83 -19.31 -7.01
CA PHE A 106 -12.41 -19.53 -7.29
C PHE A 106 -12.16 -20.92 -7.89
N ALA A 107 -12.80 -21.96 -7.38
CA ALA A 107 -12.70 -23.31 -7.90
C ALA A 107 -13.20 -23.42 -9.37
N GLU A 108 -14.24 -22.69 -9.73
CA GLU A 108 -14.70 -22.63 -11.12
C GLU A 108 -13.67 -21.98 -12.06
N ILE A 109 -12.99 -20.91 -11.60
CA ILE A 109 -11.89 -20.29 -12.35
C ILE A 109 -10.75 -21.30 -12.53
N VAL A 110 -10.39 -22.02 -11.46
CA VAL A 110 -9.32 -23.03 -11.51
C VAL A 110 -9.67 -24.15 -12.50
N LYS A 111 -10.91 -24.65 -12.53
CA LYS A 111 -11.36 -25.65 -13.50
C LYS A 111 -11.20 -25.17 -14.94
N LYS A 112 -11.62 -23.93 -15.24
CA LYS A 112 -11.42 -23.34 -16.58
C LYS A 112 -9.94 -23.24 -16.96
N VAL A 113 -9.11 -22.87 -16.01
CA VAL A 113 -7.65 -22.78 -16.19
C VAL A 113 -7.04 -24.17 -16.43
N GLN A 114 -7.47 -25.19 -15.70
CA GLN A 114 -7.00 -26.56 -15.90
C GLN A 114 -7.37 -27.12 -17.27
N ALA A 115 -8.55 -26.77 -17.77
CA ALA A 115 -9.00 -27.17 -19.12
C ALA A 115 -8.21 -26.48 -20.25
N ALA A 116 -7.56 -25.35 -19.97
CA ALA A 116 -6.76 -24.60 -20.95
C ALA A 116 -5.25 -24.92 -20.89
N LEU A 117 -4.80 -25.72 -19.92
CA LEU A 117 -3.37 -26.07 -19.73
C LEU A 117 -2.96 -27.27 -20.57
#